data_1dce86fb73a6f29062d3e746063159a6
#
_entry.id   1dce86fb73a6f29062d3e746063159a6
#
_cell.length_a   1.000
_cell.length_b   1.000
_cell.length_c   1.000
_cell.angle_alpha   90.00
_cell.angle_beta   90.00
_cell.angle_gamma   90.00
#
_symmetry.space_group_name_H-M   'P 1'
#
loop_
_entity.id
_entity.type
_entity.pdbx_description
1 polymer ?
#
loop_
_entity_poly.entity_id
_entity_poly.type
_entity_poly.pdbx_seq_one_letter_code
_entity_poly.pdbx_strand_id
1 'polypeptide(L)'
;MNHDRKAMRKIFTLGIVLCFAAGSGAVAKARLSTQKNNKDAKVAVPATGFAPDKGKFRILLEGHEVGNEEFEISPSGVNWMARGSTTAHTPDGGDYKATGQLMLSPDGTPLHYDWTAQTKKKGSGAVDFVDGTAKSAIDLGAKTPFLQNFTFPSSRIAVLDNNLYYQYAVLAHMYDWKASGKQVFPVLIPQDMTPGSISVESIGPQQVESARYETLRVSSPDLEILLYLDAGHRLMRVDVPASKATIERE
;
A
#
# COMPACT_ATOMS: atom_id res chain seq x y z
N MET A 1 -4.83 2.28 -43.17
CA MET A 1 -3.69 2.56 -42.27
C MET A 1 -4.27 2.89 -40.88
N ASN A 2 -4.77 1.87 -40.14
CA ASN A 2 -5.45 2.06 -38.86
C ASN A 2 -5.52 0.75 -38.08
N HIS A 3 -4.33 0.13 -37.80
CA HIS A 3 -4.30 -1.17 -37.09
C HIS A 3 -3.33 -1.26 -35.90
N ASP A 4 -2.61 -0.18 -35.53
CA ASP A 4 -1.55 -0.30 -34.48
C ASP A 4 -1.85 0.34 -33.14
N ARG A 5 -3.09 0.76 -32.86
CA ARG A 5 -3.44 1.34 -31.54
C ARG A 5 -4.08 0.37 -30.54
N LYS A 6 -4.30 -0.90 -30.89
CA LYS A 6 -4.91 -1.90 -29.99
C LYS A 6 -3.92 -2.86 -29.32
N ALA A 7 -2.65 -2.85 -29.69
CA ALA A 7 -1.65 -3.79 -29.17
C ALA A 7 -0.91 -3.31 -27.90
N MET A 8 -1.08 -2.06 -27.47
CA MET A 8 -0.32 -1.48 -26.34
C MET A 8 -1.09 -1.46 -25.00
N ARG A 9 -2.23 -2.13 -24.94
CA ARG A 9 -3.10 -2.18 -23.74
C ARG A 9 -3.13 -3.51 -22.98
N LYS A 10 -2.24 -4.46 -23.32
CA LYS A 10 -2.26 -5.82 -22.72
C LYS A 10 -0.99 -6.24 -21.98
N ILE A 11 -0.13 -5.33 -21.56
CA ILE A 11 1.14 -5.70 -20.92
C ILE A 11 1.22 -5.03 -19.53
N PHE A 12 0.27 -5.23 -18.65
CA PHE A 12 0.44 -4.98 -17.22
C PHE A 12 -0.77 -5.52 -16.46
N THR A 13 -0.91 -6.84 -16.40
CA THR A 13 -1.98 -7.45 -15.61
C THR A 13 -1.42 -8.56 -14.73
N LEU A 14 -0.44 -8.26 -13.92
CA LEU A 14 -0.23 -8.89 -12.63
C LEU A 14 0.24 -7.87 -11.59
N GLY A 15 -0.01 -6.60 -11.83
CA GLY A 15 -0.13 -5.71 -10.70
C GLY A 15 -1.51 -5.97 -10.12
N ILE A 16 -1.59 -6.51 -8.91
CA ILE A 16 -2.74 -6.26 -8.04
C ILE A 16 -2.59 -4.77 -7.70
N VAL A 17 -2.88 -3.98 -8.70
CA VAL A 17 -2.62 -2.55 -8.73
C VAL A 17 -3.83 -1.89 -8.13
N LEU A 18 -3.58 -1.05 -7.16
CA LEU A 18 -4.38 0.15 -6.98
C LEU A 18 -4.23 0.97 -8.28
N CYS A 19 -4.89 0.54 -9.37
CA CYS A 19 -4.97 1.34 -10.59
C CYS A 19 -5.90 2.51 -10.31
N PHE A 20 -5.33 3.64 -9.90
CA PHE A 20 -5.98 4.91 -10.16
C PHE A 20 -5.93 5.11 -11.68
N ALA A 21 -7.07 4.94 -12.34
CA ALA A 21 -7.18 5.24 -13.75
C ALA A 21 -6.79 6.70 -13.95
N ALA A 22 -5.65 6.93 -14.59
CA ALA A 22 -5.28 8.26 -15.07
C ALA A 22 -6.27 8.66 -16.17
N GLY A 23 -7.36 9.29 -15.76
CA GLY A 23 -8.30 9.96 -16.65
C GLY A 23 -7.60 11.13 -17.31
N SER A 24 -7.43 11.04 -18.62
CA SER A 24 -6.88 12.10 -19.47
C SER A 24 -7.70 13.38 -19.37
N GLY A 25 -7.06 14.43 -18.90
CA GLY A 25 -7.22 15.82 -19.28
C GLY A 25 -8.62 16.44 -19.37
N ALA A 26 -8.98 17.19 -18.34
CA ALA A 26 -9.73 18.43 -18.50
C ALA A 26 -9.26 19.40 -17.42
N VAL A 27 -8.63 20.49 -17.83
CA VAL A 27 -8.30 21.62 -16.96
C VAL A 27 -9.63 22.26 -16.55
N ALA A 28 -10.16 21.84 -15.41
CA ALA A 28 -11.29 22.52 -14.77
C ALA A 28 -10.73 23.53 -13.77
N LYS A 29 -10.98 24.81 -14.02
CA LYS A 29 -10.75 25.90 -13.08
C LYS A 29 -11.38 25.56 -11.74
N ALA A 30 -10.56 25.28 -10.74
CA ALA A 30 -11.01 25.10 -9.38
C ALA A 30 -11.58 26.42 -8.84
N ARG A 31 -12.88 26.46 -8.61
CA ARG A 31 -13.51 27.45 -7.74
C ARG A 31 -13.11 27.11 -6.31
N LEU A 32 -12.43 28.05 -5.65
CA LEU A 32 -12.24 27.98 -4.19
C LEU A 32 -13.62 27.92 -3.53
N SER A 33 -14.03 26.79 -3.07
CA SER A 33 -15.10 26.69 -2.10
C SER A 33 -14.47 26.85 -0.71
N THR A 34 -14.84 27.90 -0.03
CA THR A 34 -14.48 28.21 1.36
C THR A 34 -15.01 27.06 2.25
N GLN A 35 -14.16 26.11 2.60
CA GLN A 35 -14.49 25.07 3.58
C GLN A 35 -14.52 25.73 4.97
N LYS A 36 -15.71 25.72 5.58
CA LYS A 36 -15.90 26.08 6.99
C LYS A 36 -14.95 25.23 7.85
N ASN A 37 -14.08 25.92 8.61
CA ASN A 37 -13.26 25.34 9.65
C ASN A 37 -14.14 24.53 10.62
N ASN A 38 -14.04 23.22 10.55
CA ASN A 38 -14.52 22.33 11.58
C ASN A 38 -13.43 22.23 12.66
N LYS A 39 -13.57 23.06 13.72
CA LYS A 39 -12.59 23.21 14.82
C LYS A 39 -12.55 22.04 15.81
N ASP A 40 -13.21 20.93 15.56
CA ASP A 40 -13.31 19.81 16.47
C ASP A 40 -12.77 18.48 15.93
N ALA A 41 -11.84 18.51 14.99
CA ALA A 41 -11.07 17.31 14.66
C ALA A 41 -10.13 17.04 15.83
N LYS A 42 -10.55 16.17 16.76
CA LYS A 42 -9.72 15.61 17.83
C LYS A 42 -8.47 15.03 17.17
N VAL A 43 -7.31 15.65 17.39
CA VAL A 43 -6.02 15.11 16.98
C VAL A 43 -5.91 13.76 17.65
N ALA A 44 -6.05 12.68 16.91
CA ALA A 44 -5.93 11.33 17.43
C ALA A 44 -4.51 11.19 18.01
N VAL A 45 -4.41 10.89 19.30
CA VAL A 45 -3.15 10.50 19.92
C VAL A 45 -2.69 9.24 19.19
N PRO A 46 -1.46 9.21 18.64
CA PRO A 46 -1.00 8.06 17.88
C PRO A 46 -1.14 6.79 18.69
N ALA A 47 -1.70 5.75 18.11
CA ALA A 47 -1.71 4.43 18.72
C ALA A 47 -0.25 3.98 18.89
N THR A 48 0.28 4.02 20.10
CA THR A 48 1.59 3.48 20.42
C THR A 48 1.49 1.97 20.36
N GLY A 49 1.96 1.34 19.31
CA GLY A 49 1.83 -0.09 19.32
C GLY A 49 2.24 -0.89 18.11
N PHE A 50 3.32 -0.53 17.40
CA PHE A 50 4.00 -1.55 16.62
C PHE A 50 4.52 -2.63 17.56
N ALA A 51 4.27 -3.88 17.23
CA ALA A 51 4.91 -5.04 17.85
C ALA A 51 5.79 -5.72 16.79
N PRO A 52 6.91 -6.35 17.20
CA PRO A 52 7.69 -7.15 16.28
C PRO A 52 6.81 -8.21 15.62
N ASP A 53 6.88 -8.28 14.30
CA ASP A 53 6.16 -9.27 13.51
C ASP A 53 7.05 -9.76 12.36
N LYS A 54 6.97 -11.04 12.05
CA LYS A 54 7.61 -11.63 10.88
C LYS A 54 6.81 -12.82 10.41
N GLY A 55 6.87 -13.08 9.13
CA GLY A 55 6.17 -14.23 8.58
C GLY A 55 6.39 -14.35 7.09
N LYS A 56 5.60 -15.24 6.54
CA LYS A 56 5.52 -15.48 5.12
C LYS A 56 4.06 -15.46 4.70
N PHE A 57 3.79 -14.83 3.59
CA PHE A 57 2.50 -14.85 2.92
C PHE A 57 2.59 -15.70 1.66
N ARG A 58 1.57 -16.49 1.43
CA ARG A 58 1.28 -17.15 0.15
C ARG A 58 0.35 -16.26 -0.65
N ILE A 59 0.64 -16.08 -1.94
CA ILE A 59 -0.13 -15.23 -2.85
C ILE A 59 -0.91 -16.14 -3.79
N LEU A 60 -2.23 -16.02 -3.76
CA LEU A 60 -3.13 -16.76 -4.62
C LEU A 60 -3.87 -15.82 -5.58
N LEU A 61 -4.03 -16.25 -6.82
CA LEU A 61 -4.86 -15.60 -7.82
C LEU A 61 -5.89 -16.60 -8.33
N GLU A 62 -7.17 -16.28 -8.20
CA GLU A 62 -8.26 -17.22 -8.54
C GLU A 62 -8.12 -18.59 -7.85
N GLY A 63 -7.57 -18.62 -6.62
CA GLY A 63 -7.32 -19.83 -5.83
C GLY A 63 -6.05 -20.61 -6.18
N HIS A 64 -5.28 -20.17 -7.18
CA HIS A 64 -4.00 -20.79 -7.56
C HIS A 64 -2.82 -20.02 -6.96
N GLU A 65 -1.90 -20.72 -6.33
CA GLU A 65 -0.69 -20.10 -5.82
C GLU A 65 0.18 -19.58 -6.97
N VAL A 66 0.49 -18.29 -6.90
CA VAL A 66 1.32 -17.61 -7.90
C VAL A 66 2.60 -17.05 -7.32
N GLY A 67 2.77 -17.06 -6.00
CA GLY A 67 3.97 -16.54 -5.36
C GLY A 67 3.90 -16.47 -3.85
N ASN A 68 4.90 -15.83 -3.28
CA ASN A 68 4.98 -15.62 -1.83
C ASN A 68 5.70 -14.31 -1.51
N GLU A 69 5.54 -13.84 -0.26
CA GLU A 69 6.26 -12.73 0.32
C GLU A 69 6.79 -13.13 1.69
N GLU A 70 8.08 -12.90 1.93
CA GLU A 70 8.66 -12.94 3.27
C GLU A 70 8.75 -11.52 3.82
N PHE A 71 8.42 -11.33 5.10
CA PHE A 71 8.45 -10.00 5.70
C PHE A 71 8.90 -10.00 7.16
N GLU A 72 9.33 -8.82 7.62
CA GLU A 72 9.68 -8.56 9.00
C GLU A 72 9.38 -7.11 9.37
N ILE A 73 8.75 -6.90 10.52
CA ILE A 73 8.59 -5.62 11.19
C ILE A 73 9.34 -5.71 12.52
N SER A 74 10.36 -4.89 12.71
CA SER A 74 11.25 -4.95 13.87
C SER A 74 11.70 -3.57 14.35
N PRO A 75 12.07 -3.43 15.64
CA PRO A 75 12.67 -2.20 16.15
C PRO A 75 13.99 -1.88 15.42
N SER A 76 14.22 -0.60 15.14
CA SER A 76 15.45 -0.06 14.56
C SER A 76 15.86 1.22 15.31
N GLY A 77 16.59 1.06 16.38
CA GLY A 77 16.88 2.14 17.33
C GLY A 77 15.60 2.63 18.01
N VAL A 78 15.29 3.91 17.86
CA VAL A 78 14.04 4.52 18.36
C VAL A 78 12.89 4.39 17.38
N ASN A 79 13.15 3.89 16.18
CA ASN A 79 12.22 3.76 15.07
C ASN A 79 11.84 2.30 14.83
N TRP A 80 11.00 2.07 13.81
CA TRP A 80 10.64 0.76 13.31
C TRP A 80 11.13 0.59 11.88
N MET A 81 11.52 -0.64 11.53
CA MET A 81 11.83 -1.05 10.18
C MET A 81 10.84 -2.14 9.76
N ALA A 82 10.09 -1.89 8.71
CA ALA A 82 9.26 -2.89 8.05
C ALA A 82 9.86 -3.20 6.68
N ARG A 83 10.08 -4.48 6.38
CA ARG A 83 10.66 -4.93 5.11
C ARG A 83 9.96 -6.15 4.57
N GLY A 84 9.91 -6.27 3.26
CA GLY A 84 9.34 -7.42 2.58
C GLY A 84 10.06 -7.74 1.28
N SER A 85 9.96 -9.00 0.89
CA SER A 85 10.50 -9.52 -0.36
C SER A 85 9.49 -10.45 -0.99
N THR A 86 8.94 -10.05 -2.12
CA THR A 86 7.96 -10.81 -2.89
C THR A 86 8.61 -11.50 -4.08
N THR A 87 8.23 -12.74 -4.32
CA THR A 87 8.51 -13.49 -5.55
C THR A 87 7.20 -14.04 -6.08
N ALA A 88 6.89 -13.82 -7.35
CA ALA A 88 5.69 -14.33 -7.97
C ALA A 88 5.92 -14.68 -9.45
N HIS A 89 5.07 -15.56 -9.99
CA HIS A 89 5.02 -15.87 -11.41
C HIS A 89 3.87 -15.10 -12.07
N THR A 90 4.18 -14.45 -13.18
CA THR A 90 3.17 -13.75 -13.97
C THR A 90 2.38 -14.72 -14.85
N PRO A 91 1.10 -14.46 -15.18
CA PRO A 91 0.32 -15.34 -16.04
C PRO A 91 0.90 -15.56 -17.44
N ASP A 92 1.76 -14.66 -17.92
CA ASP A 92 2.50 -14.78 -19.16
C ASP A 92 3.81 -15.59 -19.01
N GLY A 93 4.03 -16.23 -17.85
CA GLY A 93 5.17 -17.08 -17.57
C GLY A 93 6.45 -16.34 -17.20
N GLY A 94 6.37 -15.05 -16.89
CA GLY A 94 7.50 -14.27 -16.38
C GLY A 94 7.67 -14.40 -14.88
N ASP A 95 8.85 -14.03 -14.38
CA ASP A 95 9.11 -13.88 -12.94
C ASP A 95 8.98 -12.42 -12.54
N TYR A 96 8.36 -12.22 -11.39
CA TYR A 96 8.30 -10.95 -10.69
C TYR A 96 9.02 -11.04 -9.35
N LYS A 97 9.87 -10.07 -9.05
CA LYS A 97 10.51 -9.92 -7.74
C LYS A 97 10.39 -8.47 -7.31
N ALA A 98 10.01 -8.26 -6.05
CA ALA A 98 10.01 -6.94 -5.44
C ALA A 98 10.60 -6.99 -4.05
N THR A 99 11.25 -5.92 -3.62
CA THR A 99 11.66 -5.72 -2.23
C THR A 99 11.27 -4.31 -1.81
N GLY A 100 10.95 -4.14 -0.54
CA GLY A 100 10.68 -2.84 0.05
C GLY A 100 11.18 -2.78 1.48
N GLN A 101 11.70 -1.62 1.88
CA GLN A 101 12.11 -1.31 3.24
C GLN A 101 11.53 0.04 3.64
N LEU A 102 10.68 0.04 4.66
CA LEU A 102 10.00 1.21 5.16
C LEU A 102 10.44 1.51 6.59
N MET A 103 11.10 2.63 6.78
CA MET A 103 11.42 3.15 8.11
C MET A 103 10.27 4.02 8.61
N LEU A 104 9.85 3.77 9.84
CA LEU A 104 8.73 4.43 10.50
C LEU A 104 9.16 4.99 11.84
N SER A 105 8.63 6.15 12.21
CA SER A 105 8.71 6.66 13.58
C SER A 105 7.89 5.78 14.54
N PRO A 106 8.03 5.94 15.86
CA PRO A 106 7.28 5.15 16.85
C PRO A 106 5.75 5.23 16.72
N ASP A 107 5.22 6.31 16.14
CA ASP A 107 3.79 6.53 15.89
C ASP A 107 3.30 6.05 14.52
N GLY A 108 4.19 5.42 13.72
CA GLY A 108 3.87 4.90 12.39
C GLY A 108 3.95 5.91 11.26
N THR A 109 4.44 7.11 11.50
CA THR A 109 4.72 8.07 10.43
C THR A 109 5.90 7.58 9.58
N PRO A 110 5.79 7.50 8.25
CA PRO A 110 6.89 7.10 7.40
C PRO A 110 8.01 8.14 7.45
N LEU A 111 9.24 7.66 7.44
CA LEU A 111 10.47 8.47 7.44
C LEU A 111 11.25 8.29 6.14
N HIS A 112 11.39 7.06 5.71
CA HIS A 112 12.12 6.69 4.51
C HIS A 112 11.60 5.39 3.94
N TYR A 113 11.58 5.25 2.62
CA TYR A 113 11.19 4.04 1.92
C TYR A 113 12.11 3.79 0.73
N ASP A 114 12.67 2.58 0.65
CA ASP A 114 13.41 2.07 -0.51
C ASP A 114 12.67 0.89 -1.11
N TRP A 115 12.68 0.80 -2.45
CA TRP A 115 12.13 -0.34 -3.15
C TRP A 115 12.94 -0.76 -4.37
N THR A 116 12.83 -2.02 -4.73
CA THR A 116 13.25 -2.55 -6.03
C THR A 116 12.13 -3.39 -6.61
N ALA A 117 11.96 -3.36 -7.91
CA ALA A 117 11.05 -4.26 -8.63
C ALA A 117 11.74 -4.76 -9.89
N GLN A 118 11.54 -6.02 -10.20
CA GLN A 118 12.12 -6.67 -11.37
C GLN A 118 11.08 -7.55 -12.06
N THR A 119 10.86 -7.25 -13.32
CA THR A 119 10.18 -8.10 -14.30
C THR A 119 11.19 -8.36 -15.43
N LYS A 120 10.80 -8.10 -16.67
CA LYS A 120 11.75 -8.01 -17.82
C LYS A 120 12.72 -6.82 -17.70
N LYS A 121 12.35 -5.81 -16.92
CA LYS A 121 13.16 -4.64 -16.61
C LYS A 121 13.26 -4.49 -15.09
N LYS A 122 14.38 -3.93 -14.64
CA LYS A 122 14.60 -3.58 -13.23
C LYS A 122 14.28 -2.10 -13.04
N GLY A 123 13.55 -1.81 -11.97
CA GLY A 123 13.33 -0.47 -11.45
C GLY A 123 13.68 -0.41 -9.97
N SER A 124 14.01 0.75 -9.47
CA SER A 124 14.22 1.00 -8.04
C SER A 124 13.88 2.45 -7.72
N GLY A 125 13.64 2.73 -6.45
CA GLY A 125 13.40 4.09 -6.01
C GLY A 125 13.54 4.24 -4.52
N ALA A 126 13.64 5.50 -4.11
CA ALA A 126 13.66 5.93 -2.72
C ALA A 126 12.68 7.08 -2.51
N VAL A 127 12.11 7.15 -1.32
CA VAL A 127 11.23 8.24 -0.91
C VAL A 127 11.62 8.70 0.48
N ASP A 128 11.95 9.98 0.63
CA ASP A 128 12.14 10.63 1.92
C ASP A 128 10.87 11.37 2.32
N PHE A 129 10.43 11.20 3.57
CA PHE A 129 9.24 11.84 4.11
C PHE A 129 9.63 12.87 5.16
N VAL A 130 9.23 14.12 4.94
CA VAL A 130 9.49 15.24 5.86
C VAL A 130 8.25 16.12 5.91
N ASP A 131 7.65 16.29 7.08
CA ASP A 131 6.55 17.21 7.35
C ASP A 131 5.39 17.11 6.34
N GLY A 132 4.97 15.88 6.04
CA GLY A 132 3.88 15.64 5.08
C GLY A 132 4.29 15.79 3.61
N THR A 133 5.57 15.95 3.33
CA THR A 133 6.10 15.95 1.97
C THR A 133 6.86 14.66 1.70
N ALA A 134 6.54 13.99 0.60
CA ALA A 134 7.28 12.84 0.08
C ALA A 134 8.15 13.28 -1.09
N LYS A 135 9.46 13.08 -1.00
CA LYS A 135 10.45 13.38 -2.03
C LYS A 135 10.88 12.07 -2.67
N SER A 136 10.39 11.80 -3.86
CA SER A 136 10.66 10.55 -4.59
C SER A 136 11.79 10.72 -5.59
N ALA A 137 12.67 9.72 -5.64
CA ALA A 137 13.71 9.53 -6.66
C ALA A 137 13.55 8.12 -7.24
N ILE A 138 13.30 8.00 -8.55
CA ILE A 138 13.08 6.71 -9.21
C ILE A 138 14.10 6.50 -10.30
N ASP A 139 14.76 5.34 -10.28
CA ASP A 139 15.69 4.88 -11.31
C ASP A 139 15.03 3.77 -12.14
N LEU A 140 14.81 4.06 -13.41
CA LEU A 140 14.31 3.13 -14.43
C LEU A 140 15.38 2.77 -15.45
N GLY A 141 16.67 2.91 -15.10
CA GLY A 141 17.81 2.68 -15.99
C GLY A 141 18.11 3.86 -16.93
N ALA A 142 17.59 5.05 -16.65
CA ALA A 142 17.94 6.28 -17.34
C ALA A 142 19.26 6.85 -16.78
N LYS A 143 19.86 7.83 -17.50
CA LYS A 143 21.10 8.48 -17.03
C LYS A 143 20.94 9.24 -15.72
N THR A 144 19.73 9.73 -15.44
CA THR A 144 19.38 10.45 -14.21
C THR A 144 18.08 9.92 -13.65
N PRO A 145 17.96 9.79 -12.33
CA PRO A 145 16.72 9.44 -11.69
C PRO A 145 15.61 10.45 -12.01
N PHE A 146 14.39 9.98 -12.08
CA PHE A 146 13.22 10.84 -12.13
C PHE A 146 12.88 11.31 -10.71
N LEU A 147 12.78 12.64 -10.52
CA LEU A 147 12.50 13.24 -9.22
C LEU A 147 11.11 13.84 -9.19
N GLN A 148 10.37 13.55 -8.13
CA GLN A 148 9.05 14.14 -7.91
C GLN A 148 8.76 14.33 -6.42
N ASN A 149 8.12 15.45 -6.07
CA ASN A 149 7.68 15.74 -4.72
C ASN A 149 6.15 15.71 -4.66
N PHE A 150 5.64 15.16 -3.54
CA PHE A 150 4.21 15.14 -3.24
C PHE A 150 3.99 15.78 -1.88
N THR A 151 2.97 16.63 -1.75
CA THR A 151 2.58 17.21 -0.46
C THR A 151 1.24 16.65 -0.04
N PHE A 152 1.16 16.20 1.20
CA PHE A 152 -0.02 15.59 1.79
C PHE A 152 -0.56 16.46 2.94
N PRO A 153 -1.85 16.32 3.27
CA PRO A 153 -2.49 17.09 4.34
C PRO A 153 -2.04 16.63 5.75
N SER A 154 -1.32 15.53 5.85
CA SER A 154 -0.84 14.93 7.11
C SER A 154 0.47 14.20 6.87
N SER A 155 1.32 14.10 7.90
CA SER A 155 2.54 13.28 7.88
C SER A 155 2.26 11.77 8.04
N ARG A 156 1.08 11.36 8.51
CA ARG A 156 0.66 9.95 8.60
C ARG A 156 0.24 9.41 7.25
N ILE A 157 1.20 9.22 6.36
CA ILE A 157 1.02 8.76 4.99
C ILE A 157 1.12 7.23 4.98
N ALA A 158 0.13 6.55 4.44
CA ALA A 158 0.23 5.12 4.16
C ALA A 158 1.12 4.92 2.92
N VAL A 159 2.12 4.07 3.01
CA VAL A 159 2.92 3.62 1.88
C VAL A 159 2.40 2.27 1.46
N LEU A 160 1.78 2.17 0.28
CA LEU A 160 1.20 0.94 -0.25
C LEU A 160 1.69 0.74 -1.67
N ASP A 161 2.75 -0.05 -1.79
CA ASP A 161 3.39 -0.26 -3.08
C ASP A 161 2.92 -1.55 -3.75
N ASN A 162 3.17 -1.69 -5.03
CA ASN A 162 2.69 -2.82 -5.82
C ASN A 162 3.33 -4.14 -5.36
N ASN A 163 2.48 -5.13 -5.07
CA ASN A 163 2.90 -6.49 -4.70
C ASN A 163 3.81 -6.58 -3.46
N LEU A 164 3.65 -5.66 -2.50
CA LEU A 164 4.32 -5.68 -1.21
C LEU A 164 3.27 -5.63 -0.09
N TYR A 165 2.81 -6.80 0.31
CA TYR A 165 1.63 -6.96 1.17
C TYR A 165 1.90 -6.71 2.65
N TYR A 166 3.16 -6.81 3.11
CA TYR A 166 3.54 -6.45 4.47
C TYR A 166 3.14 -5.01 4.84
N GLN A 167 3.00 -4.14 3.84
CA GLN A 167 2.59 -2.76 4.04
C GLN A 167 1.13 -2.64 4.54
N TYR A 168 0.30 -3.65 4.27
CA TYR A 168 -1.03 -3.74 4.87
C TYR A 168 -0.97 -4.13 6.35
N ALA A 169 0.05 -4.89 6.79
CA ALA A 169 0.29 -5.10 8.21
C ALA A 169 0.69 -3.78 8.89
N VAL A 170 1.53 -2.95 8.26
CA VAL A 170 1.84 -1.60 8.75
C VAL A 170 0.58 -0.74 8.81
N LEU A 171 -0.26 -0.73 7.76
CA LEU A 171 -1.52 0.01 7.74
C LEU A 171 -2.47 -0.41 8.86
N ALA A 172 -2.57 -1.71 9.16
CA ALA A 172 -3.39 -2.22 10.25
C ALA A 172 -2.93 -1.71 11.63
N HIS A 173 -1.62 -1.54 11.82
CA HIS A 173 -1.05 -0.90 13.02
C HIS A 173 -1.27 0.62 13.05
N MET A 174 -1.40 1.27 11.91
CA MET A 174 -1.72 2.70 11.83
C MET A 174 -3.19 2.99 12.18
N TYR A 175 -4.09 2.02 12.05
CA TYR A 175 -5.50 2.19 12.40
C TYR A 175 -5.67 2.37 13.92
N ASP A 176 -6.37 3.43 14.32
CA ASP A 176 -6.67 3.68 15.73
C ASP A 176 -7.91 2.87 16.16
N TRP A 177 -7.67 1.72 16.74
CA TRP A 177 -8.71 0.82 17.23
C TRP A 177 -9.56 1.40 18.36
N LYS A 178 -9.02 2.38 19.13
CA LYS A 178 -9.75 3.04 20.21
C LYS A 178 -10.74 4.09 19.68
N ALA A 179 -10.32 4.83 18.68
CA ALA A 179 -11.19 5.79 18.01
C ALA A 179 -12.28 5.09 17.23
N SER A 180 -11.97 3.88 16.71
CA SER A 180 -12.85 3.09 15.84
C SER A 180 -13.42 3.85 14.64
N GLY A 181 -14.37 3.24 13.90
CA GLY A 181 -15.01 3.88 12.77
C GLY A 181 -14.09 4.13 11.57
N LYS A 182 -14.56 4.95 10.65
CA LYS A 182 -13.86 5.23 9.40
C LYS A 182 -12.75 6.24 9.61
N GLN A 183 -11.52 5.88 9.26
CA GLN A 183 -10.34 6.73 9.30
C GLN A 183 -9.81 6.93 7.87
N VAL A 184 -9.34 8.14 7.56
CA VAL A 184 -8.83 8.49 6.24
C VAL A 184 -7.33 8.71 6.33
N PHE A 185 -6.59 8.06 5.44
CA PHE A 185 -5.15 8.18 5.32
C PHE A 185 -4.79 8.70 3.93
N PRO A 186 -3.92 9.71 3.83
CA PRO A 186 -3.21 9.95 2.58
C PRO A 186 -2.40 8.71 2.25
N VAL A 187 -2.28 8.38 0.97
CA VAL A 187 -1.52 7.22 0.49
C VAL A 187 -0.56 7.63 -0.62
N LEU A 188 0.60 7.01 -0.64
CA LEU A 188 1.53 7.05 -1.76
C LEU A 188 1.77 5.64 -2.27
N ILE A 189 1.72 5.46 -3.59
CA ILE A 189 2.15 4.25 -4.31
C ILE A 189 3.47 4.61 -5.00
N PRO A 190 4.64 4.33 -4.38
CA PRO A 190 5.92 4.83 -4.87
C PRO A 190 6.31 4.33 -6.25
N GLN A 191 6.09 3.05 -6.57
CA GLN A 191 6.43 2.49 -7.89
C GLN A 191 5.67 3.20 -9.03
N ASP A 192 4.44 3.66 -8.79
CA ASP A 192 3.60 4.35 -9.77
C ASP A 192 3.66 5.87 -9.62
N MET A 193 4.37 6.38 -8.61
CA MET A 193 4.37 7.81 -8.24
C MET A 193 2.95 8.38 -8.12
N THR A 194 2.06 7.61 -7.51
CA THR A 194 0.65 7.98 -7.41
C THR A 194 0.29 8.35 -5.98
N PRO A 195 0.01 9.64 -5.70
CA PRO A 195 -0.57 10.08 -4.45
C PRO A 195 -2.09 9.88 -4.46
N GLY A 196 -2.66 9.60 -3.29
CA GLY A 196 -4.10 9.43 -3.18
C GLY A 196 -4.59 9.51 -1.75
N SER A 197 -5.77 8.96 -1.52
CA SER A 197 -6.40 8.86 -0.21
C SER A 197 -7.18 7.55 -0.14
N ILE A 198 -7.07 6.88 0.99
CA ILE A 198 -7.82 5.67 1.30
C ILE A 198 -8.60 5.86 2.59
N SER A 199 -9.72 5.17 2.72
CA SER A 199 -10.41 5.03 3.99
C SER A 199 -10.22 3.62 4.55
N VAL A 200 -10.01 3.54 5.85
CA VAL A 200 -9.88 2.30 6.60
C VAL A 200 -10.95 2.27 7.67
N GLU A 201 -11.71 1.20 7.74
CA GLU A 201 -12.83 1.06 8.67
C GLU A 201 -12.91 -0.36 9.23
N SER A 202 -13.07 -0.49 10.55
CA SER A 202 -13.39 -1.78 11.13
C SER A 202 -14.85 -2.14 10.80
N ILE A 203 -15.04 -3.29 10.19
CA ILE A 203 -16.36 -3.86 9.88
C ILE A 203 -16.75 -4.98 10.86
N GLY A 204 -15.98 -5.08 11.95
CA GLY A 204 -16.16 -6.10 12.98
C GLY A 204 -15.66 -7.48 12.56
N PRO A 205 -15.87 -8.48 13.45
CA PRO A 205 -15.33 -9.82 13.21
C PRO A 205 -16.07 -10.52 12.06
N GLN A 206 -15.29 -11.13 11.16
CA GLN A 206 -15.77 -11.94 10.05
C GLN A 206 -15.31 -13.39 10.20
N GLN A 207 -16.16 -14.32 9.75
CA GLN A 207 -15.82 -15.74 9.68
C GLN A 207 -15.23 -16.03 8.30
N VAL A 208 -14.00 -16.56 8.27
CA VAL A 208 -13.40 -17.08 7.04
C VAL A 208 -13.02 -18.53 7.29
N GLU A 209 -13.63 -19.44 6.55
CA GLU A 209 -13.52 -20.89 6.78
C GLU A 209 -13.87 -21.24 8.24
N SER A 210 -12.92 -21.81 9.00
CA SER A 210 -13.12 -22.19 10.40
C SER A 210 -12.63 -21.13 11.41
N ALA A 211 -12.01 -20.04 10.94
CA ALA A 211 -11.39 -19.02 11.79
C ALA A 211 -12.21 -17.72 11.80
N ARG A 212 -12.15 -17.00 12.93
CA ARG A 212 -12.76 -15.69 13.11
C ARG A 212 -11.69 -14.63 13.22
N TYR A 213 -11.83 -13.56 12.45
CA TYR A 213 -10.86 -12.48 12.36
C TYR A 213 -11.51 -11.12 12.59
N GLU A 214 -10.84 -10.23 13.29
CA GLU A 214 -11.15 -8.80 13.21
C GLU A 214 -10.86 -8.31 11.81
N THR A 215 -11.77 -7.54 11.22
CA THR A 215 -11.65 -7.20 9.79
C THR A 215 -11.66 -5.70 9.58
N LEU A 216 -10.63 -5.22 8.87
CA LEU A 216 -10.60 -3.87 8.33
C LEU A 216 -10.96 -3.88 6.84
N ARG A 217 -11.82 -2.96 6.46
CA ARG A 217 -12.09 -2.64 5.06
C ARG A 217 -11.26 -1.42 4.69
N VAL A 218 -10.39 -1.59 3.70
CA VAL A 218 -9.64 -0.51 3.05
C VAL A 218 -10.32 -0.19 1.73
N SER A 219 -10.69 1.05 1.50
CA SER A 219 -11.41 1.44 0.28
C SER A 219 -10.89 2.75 -0.31
N SER A 220 -10.86 2.78 -1.63
CA SER A 220 -10.72 3.94 -2.50
C SER A 220 -11.93 4.00 -3.44
N PRO A 221 -12.09 5.02 -4.29
CA PRO A 221 -13.20 5.08 -5.24
C PRO A 221 -13.33 3.85 -6.14
N ASP A 222 -12.21 3.20 -6.48
CA ASP A 222 -12.15 2.16 -7.50
C ASP A 222 -11.78 0.77 -6.93
N LEU A 223 -11.44 0.68 -5.63
CA LEU A 223 -10.92 -0.56 -5.06
C LEU A 223 -11.36 -0.74 -3.61
N GLU A 224 -11.74 -1.98 -3.28
CA GLU A 224 -11.97 -2.46 -1.92
C GLU A 224 -11.01 -3.61 -1.61
N ILE A 225 -10.41 -3.58 -0.42
CA ILE A 225 -9.52 -4.62 0.11
C ILE A 225 -9.99 -4.95 1.53
N LEU A 226 -10.02 -6.23 1.86
CA LEU A 226 -10.33 -6.71 3.20
C LEU A 226 -9.07 -7.24 3.87
N LEU A 227 -8.78 -6.73 5.07
CA LEU A 227 -7.67 -7.16 5.90
C LEU A 227 -8.23 -7.95 7.08
N TYR A 228 -7.85 -9.21 7.19
CA TYR A 228 -8.27 -10.10 8.28
C TYR A 228 -7.13 -10.23 9.29
N LEU A 229 -7.44 -9.93 10.53
CA LEU A 229 -6.47 -9.80 11.62
C LEU A 229 -6.81 -10.77 12.74
N ASP A 230 -5.77 -11.31 13.37
CA ASP A 230 -5.96 -12.09 14.59
C ASP A 230 -6.32 -11.21 15.80
N ALA A 231 -6.54 -11.82 16.95
CA ALA A 231 -6.87 -11.10 18.19
C ALA A 231 -5.76 -10.13 18.65
N GLY A 232 -4.54 -10.28 18.17
CA GLY A 232 -3.41 -9.36 18.40
C GLY A 232 -3.25 -8.31 17.31
N HIS A 233 -4.20 -8.21 16.40
CA HIS A 233 -4.20 -7.34 15.22
C HIS A 233 -3.05 -7.62 14.25
N ARG A 234 -2.48 -8.83 14.23
CA ARG A 234 -1.53 -9.24 13.20
C ARG A 234 -2.28 -9.61 11.92
N LEU A 235 -1.73 -9.21 10.79
CA LEU A 235 -2.31 -9.51 9.48
C LEU A 235 -2.19 -11.01 9.17
N MET A 236 -3.34 -11.65 8.97
CA MET A 236 -3.46 -13.07 8.65
C MET A 236 -3.85 -13.30 7.20
N ARG A 237 -4.66 -12.38 6.64
CA ARG A 237 -5.13 -12.51 5.25
C ARG A 237 -5.48 -11.16 4.67
N VAL A 238 -5.26 -11.01 3.37
CA VAL A 238 -5.73 -9.89 2.55
C VAL A 238 -6.55 -10.46 1.40
N ASP A 239 -7.77 -9.97 1.22
CA ASP A 239 -8.58 -10.27 0.05
C ASP A 239 -8.75 -9.02 -0.81
N VAL A 240 -8.55 -9.19 -2.11
CA VAL A 240 -8.80 -8.17 -3.14
C VAL A 240 -9.86 -8.70 -4.09
N PRO A 241 -11.16 -8.52 -3.78
CA PRO A 241 -12.25 -9.16 -4.53
C PRO A 241 -12.25 -8.84 -6.02
N ALA A 242 -11.92 -7.59 -6.37
CA ALA A 242 -11.93 -7.14 -7.77
C ALA A 242 -10.96 -7.90 -8.67
N SER A 243 -9.84 -8.37 -8.13
CA SER A 243 -8.82 -9.17 -8.85
C SER A 243 -8.87 -10.66 -8.49
N LYS A 244 -9.77 -11.08 -7.58
CA LYS A 244 -9.85 -12.44 -7.03
C LYS A 244 -8.50 -12.90 -6.44
N ALA A 245 -7.76 -11.97 -5.87
CA ALA A 245 -6.50 -12.26 -5.23
C ALA A 245 -6.71 -12.42 -3.72
N THR A 246 -6.00 -13.39 -3.18
CA THR A 246 -5.94 -13.69 -1.75
C THR A 246 -4.48 -13.83 -1.35
N ILE A 247 -4.11 -13.19 -0.26
CA ILE A 247 -2.79 -13.28 0.33
C ILE A 247 -2.97 -13.82 1.74
N GLU A 248 -2.40 -14.98 2.02
CA GLU A 248 -2.60 -15.72 3.27
C GLU A 248 -1.29 -15.92 4.01
N ARG A 249 -1.33 -15.72 5.32
CA ARG A 249 -0.20 -15.99 6.20
C ARG A 249 -0.02 -17.50 6.38
N GLU A 250 1.24 -17.98 6.22
CA GLU A 250 1.67 -19.36 6.51
C GLU A 250 2.03 -19.54 8.00
#